data_60aac45216bc2c66ed2d5af06347b593
#
_entry.id   60aac45216bc2c66ed2d5af06347b593
#
_cell.length_a   1.000
_cell.length_b   1.000
_cell.length_c   1.000
_cell.angle_alpha   90.00
_cell.angle_beta   90.00
_cell.angle_gamma   90.00
#
_symmetry.space_group_name_H-M   'P 1'
#
loop_
_entity.id
_entity.type
_entity.pdbx_description
1 polymer ?
#
loop_
_entity_poly.entity_id
_entity_poly.type
_entity_poly.pdbx_seq_one_letter_code
_entity_poly.pdbx_strand_id
1 'polypeptide(L)'
;MAQYLFGAGKIFATPLQDVHGNPITNGTPVEVGVLQSTSVDISYDLKELYGRGQFAVDAARGKGSIKCKATMGRINGALLNSIFFGGVVTEGGITAVAQTINGEVVAASVTPVVPNSGTFLKDLGVTDAKAVPLKRVASAPVAGQYSVDEATGVYTFASADVGKTVFISFKYTATVAGAKSGVVSNLDMGYTPEFSVDLFRDYKGKFFGMEFFRCVSNKLAFSSKQDDYDLPEFEFQPMADDLGRVFKWTTSE
;
A
#
# COMPACT_ATOMS: atom_id res chain seq x y z
N MET A 1 -7.86 9.90 -38.98
CA MET A 1 -6.39 9.81 -38.94
C MET A 1 -6.01 8.88 -37.79
N ALA A 2 -5.04 8.00 -37.97
CA ALA A 2 -4.60 7.13 -36.88
C ALA A 2 -3.98 7.95 -35.72
N GLN A 3 -4.27 7.56 -34.50
CA GLN A 3 -3.79 8.22 -33.28
C GLN A 3 -2.63 7.42 -32.66
N TYR A 4 -1.56 8.10 -32.28
CA TYR A 4 -0.48 7.53 -31.48
C TYR A 4 -0.70 7.88 -30.03
N LEU A 5 -0.47 6.92 -29.13
CA LEU A 5 -0.50 7.10 -27.69
C LEU A 5 0.92 7.00 -27.12
N PHE A 6 1.26 7.87 -26.19
CA PHE A 6 2.56 7.87 -25.53
C PHE A 6 2.40 8.18 -24.03
N GLY A 7 3.18 7.51 -23.19
CA GLY A 7 3.19 7.68 -21.76
C GLY A 7 2.16 6.83 -21.00
N ALA A 8 2.27 6.81 -19.68
CA ALA A 8 1.40 6.03 -18.79
C ALA A 8 0.02 6.65 -18.61
N GLY A 9 -0.12 7.97 -18.87
CA GLY A 9 -1.36 8.72 -18.65
C GLY A 9 -1.60 9.08 -17.19
N LYS A 10 -2.87 9.35 -16.86
CA LYS A 10 -3.36 9.62 -15.50
C LYS A 10 -4.53 8.69 -15.19
N ILE A 11 -4.61 8.28 -13.94
CA ILE A 11 -5.76 7.54 -13.41
C ILE A 11 -6.32 8.31 -12.24
N PHE A 12 -7.64 8.50 -12.24
CA PHE A 12 -8.41 8.99 -11.11
C PHE A 12 -9.32 7.88 -10.62
N ALA A 13 -9.35 7.67 -9.32
CA ALA A 13 -10.28 6.72 -8.69
C ALA A 13 -11.25 7.48 -7.80
N THR A 14 -12.53 7.17 -7.92
CA THR A 14 -13.60 7.78 -7.12
C THR A 14 -14.30 6.68 -6.32
N PRO A 15 -14.24 6.70 -4.98
CA PRO A 15 -14.95 5.73 -4.16
C PRO A 15 -16.47 5.82 -4.36
N LEU A 16 -17.12 4.68 -4.55
CA LEU A 16 -18.58 4.56 -4.74
C LEU A 16 -19.26 3.93 -3.52
N GLN A 17 -18.66 2.90 -2.96
CA GLN A 17 -19.16 2.19 -1.80
C GLN A 17 -18.04 1.88 -0.82
N ASP A 18 -18.37 1.86 0.46
CA ASP A 18 -17.46 1.39 1.49
C ASP A 18 -17.34 -0.15 1.45
N VAL A 19 -16.50 -0.69 2.33
CA VAL A 19 -16.28 -2.14 2.44
C VAL A 19 -17.53 -2.93 2.81
N HIS A 20 -18.52 -2.31 3.43
CA HIS A 20 -19.79 -2.94 3.84
C HIS A 20 -20.91 -2.77 2.80
N GLY A 21 -20.61 -2.15 1.65
CA GLY A 21 -21.58 -1.91 0.60
C GLY A 21 -22.44 -0.65 0.81
N ASN A 22 -22.12 0.20 1.80
CA ASN A 22 -22.85 1.45 1.96
C ASN A 22 -22.38 2.46 0.91
N PRO A 23 -23.32 3.12 0.20
CA PRO A 23 -22.97 4.09 -0.82
C PRO A 23 -22.26 5.31 -0.22
N ILE A 24 -21.18 5.74 -0.86
CA ILE A 24 -20.45 6.96 -0.50
C ILE A 24 -21.02 8.10 -1.33
N THR A 25 -21.79 8.97 -0.68
CA THR A 25 -22.33 10.18 -1.33
C THR A 25 -21.19 11.19 -1.54
N ASN A 26 -21.00 11.64 -2.80
CA ASN A 26 -19.97 12.60 -3.18
C ASN A 26 -18.53 12.10 -2.87
N GLY A 27 -18.22 10.86 -3.24
CA GLY A 27 -16.86 10.33 -3.18
C GLY A 27 -15.87 11.30 -3.85
N THR A 28 -14.78 11.63 -3.17
CA THR A 28 -13.77 12.55 -3.70
C THR A 28 -12.88 11.83 -4.71
N PRO A 29 -12.83 12.26 -5.99
CA PRO A 29 -11.88 11.70 -6.95
C PRO A 29 -10.44 11.98 -6.51
N VAL A 30 -9.60 10.98 -6.56
CA VAL A 30 -8.19 11.10 -6.20
C VAL A 30 -7.32 10.54 -7.31
N GLU A 31 -6.27 11.28 -7.70
CA GLU A 31 -5.27 10.80 -8.65
C GLU A 31 -4.47 9.64 -8.06
N VAL A 32 -4.38 8.55 -8.81
CA VAL A 32 -3.62 7.35 -8.44
C VAL A 32 -2.14 7.59 -8.69
N GLY A 33 -1.53 8.38 -7.85
CA GLY A 33 -0.09 8.63 -7.81
C GLY A 33 0.54 9.07 -9.14
N VAL A 34 1.88 9.00 -9.21
CA VAL A 34 2.64 9.21 -10.44
C VAL A 34 2.76 7.86 -11.15
N LEU A 35 2.04 7.69 -12.25
CA LEU A 35 2.02 6.43 -12.99
C LEU A 35 3.32 6.21 -13.75
N GLN A 36 3.87 5.02 -13.61
CA GLN A 36 5.01 4.52 -14.40
C GLN A 36 4.55 3.65 -15.56
N SER A 37 3.54 2.83 -15.33
CA SER A 37 2.90 2.03 -16.38
C SER A 37 1.43 1.79 -16.08
N THR A 38 0.65 1.58 -17.14
CA THR A 38 -0.75 1.15 -17.04
C THR A 38 -1.02 0.11 -18.11
N SER A 39 -1.75 -0.95 -17.78
CA SER A 39 -2.29 -1.90 -18.75
C SER A 39 -3.77 -2.11 -18.51
N VAL A 40 -4.49 -2.34 -19.60
CA VAL A 40 -5.91 -2.73 -19.61
C VAL A 40 -6.01 -3.91 -20.57
N ASP A 41 -6.31 -5.08 -20.02
CA ASP A 41 -6.45 -6.32 -20.77
C ASP A 41 -7.93 -6.70 -20.81
N ILE A 42 -8.51 -6.73 -22.01
CA ILE A 42 -9.90 -7.10 -22.25
C ILE A 42 -9.90 -8.43 -22.99
N SER A 43 -10.52 -9.43 -22.40
CA SER A 43 -10.59 -10.77 -22.98
C SER A 43 -11.99 -11.35 -22.89
N TYR A 44 -12.32 -12.26 -23.80
CA TYR A 44 -13.55 -13.01 -23.81
C TYR A 44 -13.24 -14.48 -24.01
N ASP A 45 -13.94 -15.36 -23.28
CA ASP A 45 -13.96 -16.78 -23.61
C ASP A 45 -14.61 -16.96 -24.99
N LEU A 46 -14.01 -17.74 -25.86
CA LEU A 46 -14.57 -18.10 -27.14
C LEU A 46 -15.24 -19.49 -27.01
N LYS A 47 -16.50 -19.57 -27.36
CA LYS A 47 -17.25 -20.84 -27.44
C LYS A 47 -17.39 -21.19 -28.93
N GLU A 48 -16.74 -22.27 -29.34
CA GLU A 48 -16.69 -22.73 -30.71
C GLU A 48 -17.63 -23.94 -30.87
N LEU A 49 -18.40 -23.93 -31.94
CA LEU A 49 -19.22 -25.05 -32.37
C LEU A 49 -18.49 -25.77 -33.52
N TYR A 50 -18.22 -27.04 -33.33
CA TYR A 50 -17.60 -27.88 -34.35
C TYR A 50 -18.65 -28.75 -35.04
N GLY A 51 -18.59 -28.82 -36.34
CA GLY A 51 -19.33 -29.76 -37.16
C GLY A 51 -18.56 -31.06 -37.41
N ARG A 52 -18.78 -31.69 -38.57
CA ARG A 52 -18.07 -32.92 -38.98
C ARG A 52 -16.61 -32.67 -39.43
N GLY A 53 -16.25 -31.42 -39.67
CA GLY A 53 -14.91 -31.02 -40.14
C GLY A 53 -13.97 -30.64 -38.98
N GLN A 54 -12.71 -30.36 -39.33
CA GLN A 54 -11.66 -29.98 -38.34
C GLN A 54 -11.75 -28.54 -37.87
N PHE A 55 -12.50 -27.70 -38.56
CA PHE A 55 -12.64 -26.27 -38.21
C PHE A 55 -14.00 -25.98 -37.60
N ALA A 56 -14.03 -25.00 -36.69
CA ALA A 56 -15.27 -24.54 -36.11
C ALA A 56 -16.21 -23.97 -37.18
N VAL A 57 -17.49 -24.32 -37.11
CA VAL A 57 -18.53 -23.82 -38.02
C VAL A 57 -19.23 -22.58 -37.50
N ASP A 58 -19.10 -22.29 -36.20
CA ASP A 58 -19.61 -21.09 -35.54
C ASP A 58 -18.80 -20.79 -34.28
N ALA A 59 -18.75 -19.51 -33.89
CA ALA A 59 -18.06 -19.06 -32.69
C ALA A 59 -18.81 -17.92 -32.02
N ALA A 60 -19.08 -18.07 -30.72
CA ALA A 60 -19.76 -17.07 -29.89
C ALA A 60 -18.88 -16.63 -28.72
N ARG A 61 -18.96 -15.33 -28.37
CA ARG A 61 -18.31 -14.81 -27.16
C ARG A 61 -19.07 -15.30 -25.92
N GLY A 62 -18.32 -15.89 -25.00
CA GLY A 62 -18.78 -16.28 -23.66
C GLY A 62 -18.51 -15.20 -22.63
N LYS A 63 -17.94 -15.60 -21.49
CA LYS A 63 -17.62 -14.68 -20.38
C LYS A 63 -16.55 -13.68 -20.78
N GLY A 64 -16.79 -12.39 -20.47
CA GLY A 64 -15.79 -11.33 -20.60
C GLY A 64 -15.02 -11.13 -19.29
N SER A 65 -13.76 -10.77 -19.38
CA SER A 65 -12.92 -10.36 -18.25
C SER A 65 -12.11 -9.14 -18.63
N ILE A 66 -12.04 -8.18 -17.72
CA ILE A 66 -11.19 -7.00 -17.86
C ILE A 66 -10.25 -6.99 -16.66
N LYS A 67 -8.95 -6.91 -16.93
CA LYS A 67 -7.93 -6.79 -15.89
C LYS A 67 -7.16 -5.51 -16.12
N CYS A 68 -7.10 -4.68 -15.10
CA CYS A 68 -6.37 -3.42 -15.13
C CYS A 68 -5.23 -3.48 -14.12
N LYS A 69 -4.07 -2.97 -14.54
CA LYS A 69 -2.87 -2.89 -13.70
C LYS A 69 -2.28 -1.50 -13.82
N ALA A 70 -1.88 -0.94 -12.69
CA ALA A 70 -1.16 0.32 -12.61
C ALA A 70 0.08 0.16 -11.73
N THR A 71 1.21 0.70 -12.19
CA THR A 71 2.44 0.80 -11.39
C THR A 71 2.65 2.26 -11.04
N MET A 72 2.83 2.54 -9.75
CA MET A 72 2.84 3.90 -9.20
C MET A 72 4.23 4.24 -8.66
N GLY A 73 4.69 5.48 -8.91
CA GLY A 73 5.91 6.04 -8.31
C GLY A 73 5.65 6.79 -6.99
N ARG A 74 4.40 6.88 -6.54
CA ARG A 74 4.02 7.55 -5.29
C ARG A 74 2.79 6.91 -4.68
N ILE A 75 2.83 6.71 -3.36
CA ILE A 75 1.72 6.14 -2.58
C ILE A 75 0.89 7.27 -1.98
N ASN A 76 -0.45 7.14 -2.08
CA ASN A 76 -1.41 7.94 -1.34
C ASN A 76 -2.18 7.02 -0.39
N GLY A 77 -1.88 7.08 0.91
CA GLY A 77 -2.48 6.18 1.90
C GLY A 77 -3.99 6.33 2.05
N ALA A 78 -4.54 7.55 1.89
CA ALA A 78 -5.99 7.75 1.96
C ALA A 78 -6.69 7.09 0.76
N LEU A 79 -6.14 7.24 -0.45
CA LEU A 79 -6.65 6.58 -1.64
C LEU A 79 -6.61 5.07 -1.49
N LEU A 80 -5.46 4.50 -1.11
CA LEU A 80 -5.32 3.05 -0.94
C LEU A 80 -6.30 2.50 0.08
N ASN A 81 -6.56 3.24 1.17
CA ASN A 81 -7.57 2.83 2.12
C ASN A 81 -8.97 2.81 1.51
N SER A 82 -9.35 3.84 0.78
CA SER A 82 -10.71 3.97 0.23
C SER A 82 -11.01 3.00 -0.92
N ILE A 83 -9.99 2.57 -1.68
CA ILE A 83 -10.18 1.68 -2.85
C ILE A 83 -9.72 0.24 -2.61
N PHE A 84 -8.95 -0.01 -1.54
CA PHE A 84 -8.40 -1.35 -1.29
C PHE A 84 -8.72 -1.87 0.11
N PHE A 85 -8.37 -1.13 1.17
CA PHE A 85 -8.46 -1.65 2.54
C PHE A 85 -9.85 -1.43 3.18
N GLY A 86 -10.52 -0.33 2.88
CA GLY A 86 -11.83 0.01 3.45
C GLY A 86 -11.86 0.21 4.97
N GLY A 87 -10.69 0.33 5.60
CA GLY A 87 -10.57 0.51 7.05
C GLY A 87 -10.78 1.95 7.51
N VAL A 88 -10.79 2.15 8.83
CA VAL A 88 -10.83 3.49 9.43
C VAL A 88 -9.43 4.09 9.42
N VAL A 89 -9.30 5.29 8.85
CA VAL A 89 -8.05 6.05 8.82
C VAL A 89 -8.00 6.99 10.01
N THR A 90 -6.90 6.92 10.76
CA THR A 90 -6.54 7.91 11.79
C THR A 90 -5.53 8.88 11.21
N GLU A 91 -5.81 10.18 11.33
CA GLU A 91 -4.92 11.24 10.85
C GLU A 91 -4.01 11.76 11.96
N GLY A 92 -2.80 12.17 11.58
CA GLY A 92 -1.82 12.78 12.45
C GLY A 92 -1.01 11.82 13.31
N GLY A 93 -1.47 10.60 13.56
CA GLY A 93 -0.78 9.61 14.38
C GLY A 93 0.09 8.65 13.55
N ILE A 94 1.33 8.42 13.99
CA ILE A 94 2.18 7.36 13.45
C ILE A 94 2.60 6.40 14.54
N THR A 95 2.80 5.14 14.15
CA THR A 95 3.59 4.16 14.89
C THR A 95 4.76 3.77 14.00
N ALA A 96 5.98 4.03 14.45
CA ALA A 96 7.18 3.83 13.64
C ALA A 96 8.27 3.10 14.44
N VAL A 97 9.28 2.65 13.73
CA VAL A 97 10.48 2.04 14.31
C VAL A 97 11.63 3.05 14.23
N ALA A 98 12.37 3.17 15.31
CA ALA A 98 13.62 3.89 15.36
C ALA A 98 14.75 2.96 15.78
N GLN A 99 15.95 3.30 15.32
CA GLN A 99 17.19 2.69 15.78
C GLN A 99 18.22 3.81 16.01
N THR A 100 19.02 3.69 17.07
CA THR A 100 20.11 4.63 17.34
C THR A 100 21.23 4.44 16.31
N ILE A 101 21.24 5.28 15.27
CA ILE A 101 22.13 5.11 14.08
C ILE A 101 23.62 5.16 14.45
N ASN A 102 23.99 6.05 15.36
CA ASN A 102 25.37 6.21 15.81
C ASN A 102 25.72 5.33 17.03
N GLY A 103 24.73 4.55 17.49
CA GLY A 103 24.83 3.82 18.75
C GLY A 103 24.75 4.73 19.97
N GLU A 104 24.50 4.11 21.12
CA GLU A 104 24.49 4.75 22.43
C GLU A 104 25.63 4.21 23.26
N VAL A 105 26.36 5.10 23.96
CA VAL A 105 27.37 4.66 24.94
C VAL A 105 26.65 4.22 26.20
N VAL A 106 26.84 2.97 26.58
CA VAL A 106 26.20 2.40 27.76
C VAL A 106 26.61 3.15 29.02
N ALA A 107 25.64 3.72 29.71
CA ALA A 107 25.69 4.14 31.10
C ALA A 107 24.89 3.15 31.96
N ALA A 108 24.79 3.37 33.26
CA ALA A 108 23.93 2.55 34.14
C ALA A 108 22.49 2.50 33.66
N SER A 109 22.00 3.62 33.13
CA SER A 109 20.71 3.74 32.42
C SER A 109 20.87 4.58 31.17
N VAL A 110 20.15 4.23 30.10
CA VAL A 110 20.13 4.92 28.80
C VAL A 110 18.69 5.11 28.38
N THR A 111 18.34 6.33 28.00
CA THR A 111 17.03 6.62 27.39
C THR A 111 17.28 7.12 25.98
N PRO A 112 16.97 6.33 24.94
CA PRO A 112 17.20 6.76 23.56
C PRO A 112 16.29 7.94 23.20
N VAL A 113 16.78 8.82 22.33
CA VAL A 113 15.99 9.96 21.85
C VAL A 113 14.88 9.45 20.93
N VAL A 114 13.63 9.72 21.30
CA VAL A 114 12.47 9.36 20.49
C VAL A 114 12.27 10.40 19.39
N PRO A 115 12.24 10.01 18.11
CA PRO A 115 12.02 10.94 17.00
C PRO A 115 10.66 11.64 17.07
N ASN A 116 10.58 12.83 16.44
CA ASN A 116 9.36 13.64 16.33
C ASN A 116 8.70 13.97 17.67
N SER A 117 9.48 14.12 18.74
CA SER A 117 8.97 14.32 20.12
C SER A 117 7.90 13.29 20.51
N GLY A 118 8.05 12.07 20.01
CA GLY A 118 7.11 10.99 20.23
C GLY A 118 7.25 10.33 21.60
N THR A 119 6.47 9.30 21.80
CA THR A 119 6.46 8.49 23.04
C THR A 119 6.95 7.08 22.72
N PHE A 120 7.86 6.56 23.53
CA PHE A 120 8.29 5.17 23.47
C PHE A 120 7.07 4.23 23.60
N LEU A 121 7.05 3.16 22.80
CA LEU A 121 5.94 2.21 22.79
C LEU A 121 6.40 0.80 23.15
N LYS A 122 7.48 0.33 22.55
CA LYS A 122 7.93 -1.06 22.71
C LYS A 122 9.39 -1.24 22.33
N ASP A 123 10.11 -2.02 23.10
CA ASP A 123 11.46 -2.51 22.77
C ASP A 123 11.44 -3.50 21.60
N LEU A 124 12.39 -3.36 20.69
CA LEU A 124 12.64 -4.27 19.56
C LEU A 124 14.01 -4.96 19.64
N GLY A 125 14.78 -4.67 20.69
CA GLY A 125 16.05 -5.30 20.95
C GLY A 125 17.23 -4.34 20.91
N VAL A 126 18.32 -4.82 21.50
CA VAL A 126 19.61 -4.12 21.59
C VAL A 126 20.69 -5.02 21.00
N THR A 127 21.56 -4.45 20.17
CA THR A 127 22.74 -5.14 19.65
C THR A 127 24.02 -4.41 20.08
N ASP A 128 25.12 -5.14 20.17
CA ASP A 128 26.44 -4.54 20.38
C ASP A 128 27.02 -3.97 19.06
N ALA A 129 28.23 -3.39 19.13
CA ALA A 129 28.94 -2.84 17.98
C ALA A 129 29.31 -3.88 16.88
N LYS A 130 29.16 -5.16 17.17
CA LYS A 130 29.38 -6.28 16.22
C LYS A 130 28.06 -6.85 15.71
N ALA A 131 26.93 -6.17 15.95
CA ALA A 131 25.58 -6.61 15.64
C ALA A 131 25.15 -7.91 16.38
N VAL A 132 25.81 -8.25 17.51
CA VAL A 132 25.42 -9.38 18.36
C VAL A 132 24.29 -8.94 19.29
N PRO A 133 23.13 -9.63 19.31
CA PRO A 133 22.01 -9.27 20.19
C PRO A 133 22.36 -9.47 21.68
N LEU A 134 22.05 -8.47 22.50
CA LEU A 134 22.07 -8.61 23.95
C LEU A 134 20.77 -9.30 24.40
N LYS A 135 20.88 -10.08 25.48
CA LYS A 135 19.72 -10.79 26.05
C LYS A 135 18.88 -9.86 26.92
N ARG A 136 17.61 -9.73 26.61
CA ARG A 136 16.64 -9.03 27.46
C ARG A 136 16.32 -9.87 28.69
N VAL A 137 16.31 -9.23 29.87
CA VAL A 137 15.90 -9.80 31.16
C VAL A 137 14.89 -8.89 31.85
N ALA A 138 14.15 -9.40 32.81
CA ALA A 138 13.14 -8.63 33.52
C ALA A 138 13.77 -7.53 34.42
N SER A 139 14.88 -7.85 35.09
CA SER A 139 15.60 -6.94 35.98
C SER A 139 17.02 -7.46 36.26
N ALA A 140 17.84 -6.64 36.89
CA ALA A 140 19.20 -6.96 37.33
C ALA A 140 20.07 -7.61 36.23
N PRO A 141 20.33 -6.95 35.09
CA PRO A 141 21.09 -7.51 33.98
C PRO A 141 22.54 -7.78 34.39
N VAL A 142 23.09 -8.88 33.93
CA VAL A 142 24.54 -9.18 33.96
C VAL A 142 25.17 -8.89 32.61
N ALA A 143 26.51 -8.99 32.51
CA ALA A 143 27.24 -8.67 31.28
C ALA A 143 26.60 -9.31 30.05
N GLY A 144 26.39 -8.53 29.00
CA GLY A 144 25.70 -8.95 27.76
C GLY A 144 24.17 -9.02 27.87
N GLN A 145 23.61 -8.48 28.94
CA GLN A 145 22.15 -8.42 29.13
C GLN A 145 21.69 -6.97 29.34
N TYR A 146 20.40 -6.74 29.11
CA TYR A 146 19.73 -5.47 29.42
C TYR A 146 18.31 -5.72 29.95
N SER A 147 17.79 -4.77 30.66
CA SER A 147 16.37 -4.66 30.98
C SER A 147 15.83 -3.33 30.49
N VAL A 148 14.55 -3.26 30.19
CA VAL A 148 13.87 -2.03 29.77
C VAL A 148 12.57 -1.85 30.54
N ASP A 149 12.34 -0.64 30.97
CA ASP A 149 11.03 -0.18 31.46
C ASP A 149 10.22 0.30 30.26
N GLU A 150 9.23 -0.48 29.85
CA GLU A 150 8.41 -0.16 28.68
C GLU A 150 7.49 1.06 28.88
N ALA A 151 7.23 1.47 30.12
CA ALA A 151 6.44 2.67 30.40
C ALA A 151 7.23 3.96 30.15
N THR A 152 8.55 3.93 30.41
CA THR A 152 9.41 5.12 30.31
C THR A 152 10.40 5.07 29.17
N GLY A 153 10.67 3.88 28.58
CA GLY A 153 11.70 3.67 27.57
C GLY A 153 13.12 3.70 28.13
N VAL A 154 13.30 3.54 29.44
CA VAL A 154 14.61 3.52 30.09
C VAL A 154 15.21 2.13 30.02
N TYR A 155 16.41 2.04 29.44
CA TYR A 155 17.20 0.81 29.37
C TYR A 155 18.22 0.79 30.49
N THR A 156 18.33 -0.32 31.18
CA THR A 156 19.30 -0.57 32.24
C THR A 156 20.27 -1.66 31.78
N PHE A 157 21.56 -1.44 32.00
CA PHE A 157 22.64 -2.36 31.60
C PHE A 157 23.46 -2.80 32.81
N ALA A 158 24.22 -3.87 32.63
CA ALA A 158 25.17 -4.29 33.64
C ALA A 158 26.32 -3.29 33.79
N SER A 159 26.88 -3.17 34.98
CA SER A 159 28.06 -2.33 35.25
C SER A 159 29.28 -2.73 34.41
N ALA A 160 29.40 -4.02 34.08
CA ALA A 160 30.48 -4.56 33.22
C ALA A 160 30.33 -4.17 31.74
N ASP A 161 29.19 -3.61 31.32
CA ASP A 161 28.94 -3.16 29.94
C ASP A 161 29.03 -1.64 29.78
N VAL A 162 29.20 -0.89 30.88
CA VAL A 162 29.37 0.57 30.87
C VAL A 162 30.57 0.96 30.00
N GLY A 163 30.35 1.96 29.14
CA GLY A 163 31.33 2.44 28.17
C GLY A 163 31.36 1.69 26.83
N LYS A 164 30.64 0.61 26.69
CA LYS A 164 30.45 -0.08 25.38
C LYS A 164 29.42 0.66 24.53
N THR A 165 29.54 0.55 23.22
CA THR A 165 28.55 1.08 22.29
C THR A 165 27.51 0.01 21.99
N VAL A 166 26.22 0.40 22.07
CA VAL A 166 25.07 -0.46 21.73
C VAL A 166 24.13 0.27 20.76
N PHE A 167 23.38 -0.50 19.99
CA PHE A 167 22.38 -0.02 19.07
C PHE A 167 21.01 -0.47 19.57
N ILE A 168 20.17 0.49 19.94
CA ILE A 168 18.84 0.25 20.50
C ILE A 168 17.79 0.41 19.40
N SER A 169 16.98 -0.60 19.20
CA SER A 169 15.84 -0.57 18.28
C SER A 169 14.54 -0.57 19.08
N PHE A 170 13.62 0.32 18.74
CA PHE A 170 12.35 0.45 19.46
C PHE A 170 11.22 0.96 18.57
N LYS A 171 9.97 0.67 18.95
CA LYS A 171 8.77 1.32 18.40
C LYS A 171 8.43 2.55 19.21
N TYR A 172 7.90 3.55 18.52
CA TYR A 172 7.38 4.77 19.15
C TYR A 172 6.11 5.23 18.45
N THR A 173 5.33 6.05 19.14
CA THR A 173 4.20 6.78 18.58
C THR A 173 4.54 8.27 18.56
N ALA A 174 4.11 8.97 17.52
CA ALA A 174 4.29 10.41 17.41
C ALA A 174 3.14 11.03 16.62
N THR A 175 2.97 12.35 16.77
CA THR A 175 2.07 13.14 15.93
C THR A 175 2.87 13.79 14.82
N VAL A 176 2.52 13.49 13.58
CA VAL A 176 3.19 14.03 12.39
C VAL A 176 2.13 14.58 11.44
N ALA A 177 2.26 15.84 11.06
CA ALA A 177 1.32 16.49 10.15
C ALA A 177 1.22 15.73 8.82
N GLY A 178 0.00 15.46 8.36
CA GLY A 178 -0.25 14.73 7.12
C GLY A 178 -0.04 13.22 7.20
N ALA A 179 0.39 12.69 8.36
CA ALA A 179 0.48 11.25 8.55
C ALA A 179 -0.90 10.61 8.57
N LYS A 180 -0.97 9.41 8.03
CA LYS A 180 -2.19 8.58 8.02
C LYS A 180 -1.82 7.17 8.45
N SER A 181 -2.63 6.60 9.31
CA SER A 181 -2.51 5.22 9.76
C SER A 181 -3.87 4.53 9.73
N GLY A 182 -3.89 3.23 9.54
CA GLY A 182 -5.12 2.46 9.53
C GLY A 182 -4.88 1.03 9.97
N VAL A 183 -5.93 0.40 10.46
CA VAL A 183 -5.93 -1.01 10.80
C VAL A 183 -6.86 -1.73 9.83
N VAL A 184 -6.34 -2.75 9.18
CA VAL A 184 -7.13 -3.63 8.31
C VAL A 184 -7.66 -4.77 9.17
N SER A 185 -8.99 -4.91 9.20
CA SER A 185 -9.66 -5.99 9.93
C SER A 185 -9.90 -7.19 9.01
N ASN A 186 -9.96 -8.38 9.60
CA ASN A 186 -10.40 -9.57 8.89
C ASN A 186 -11.93 -9.52 8.76
N LEU A 187 -12.40 -9.26 7.55
CA LEU A 187 -13.82 -9.20 7.22
C LEU A 187 -14.31 -10.51 6.64
N ASP A 188 -15.63 -10.72 6.64
CA ASP A 188 -16.23 -11.86 5.96
C ASP A 188 -16.01 -11.80 4.45
N MET A 189 -16.05 -12.95 3.79
CA MET A 189 -15.91 -13.03 2.34
C MET A 189 -17.03 -12.25 1.65
N GLY A 190 -16.67 -11.50 0.60
CA GLY A 190 -17.60 -10.67 -0.18
C GLY A 190 -17.57 -9.19 0.17
N TYR A 191 -17.01 -8.81 1.32
CA TYR A 191 -16.81 -7.40 1.67
C TYR A 191 -15.63 -6.81 0.91
N THR A 192 -15.90 -5.78 0.11
CA THR A 192 -14.86 -5.04 -0.65
C THR A 192 -15.34 -3.63 -0.97
N PRO A 193 -14.47 -2.62 -0.94
CA PRO A 193 -14.83 -1.30 -1.42
C PRO A 193 -15.00 -1.31 -2.95
N GLU A 194 -15.94 -0.50 -3.44
CA GLU A 194 -16.15 -0.29 -4.86
C GLU A 194 -15.83 1.14 -5.26
N PHE A 195 -15.31 1.31 -6.46
CA PHE A 195 -14.90 2.61 -6.98
C PHE A 195 -15.06 2.68 -8.50
N SER A 196 -15.14 3.88 -9.05
CA SER A 196 -15.00 4.11 -10.48
C SER A 196 -13.58 4.55 -10.81
N VAL A 197 -13.19 4.36 -12.07
CA VAL A 197 -11.85 4.72 -12.55
C VAL A 197 -11.94 5.47 -13.86
N ASP A 198 -11.29 6.63 -13.92
CA ASP A 198 -11.06 7.40 -15.13
C ASP A 198 -9.59 7.29 -15.54
N LEU A 199 -9.31 6.64 -16.64
CA LEU A 199 -7.99 6.58 -17.28
C LEU A 199 -7.94 7.56 -18.44
N PHE A 200 -6.96 8.46 -18.44
CA PHE A 200 -6.77 9.45 -19.48
C PHE A 200 -5.33 9.49 -19.95
N ARG A 201 -5.14 9.54 -21.26
CA ARG A 201 -3.84 9.71 -21.94
C ARG A 201 -3.96 10.78 -23.00
N ASP A 202 -3.02 11.71 -23.03
CA ASP A 202 -2.91 12.72 -24.07
C ASP A 202 -1.53 12.70 -24.73
N TYR A 203 -1.50 12.92 -26.03
CA TYR A 203 -0.26 13.02 -26.78
C TYR A 203 -0.46 13.88 -28.03
N LYS A 204 0.35 14.94 -28.17
CA LYS A 204 0.30 15.89 -29.31
C LYS A 204 -1.10 16.42 -29.60
N GLY A 205 -1.84 16.80 -28.57
CA GLY A 205 -3.19 17.34 -28.68
C GLY A 205 -4.29 16.34 -29.04
N LYS A 206 -3.94 15.05 -29.06
CA LYS A 206 -4.88 13.94 -29.19
C LYS A 206 -5.03 13.24 -27.86
N PHE A 207 -6.25 12.80 -27.54
CA PHE A 207 -6.51 12.12 -26.28
C PHE A 207 -7.23 10.79 -26.47
N PHE A 208 -6.98 9.89 -25.54
CA PHE A 208 -7.68 8.64 -25.35
C PHE A 208 -8.08 8.49 -23.89
N GLY A 209 -9.34 8.23 -23.63
CA GLY A 209 -9.89 8.04 -22.30
C GLY A 209 -10.66 6.74 -22.17
N MET A 210 -10.62 6.12 -20.99
CA MET A 210 -11.48 5.01 -20.58
C MET A 210 -12.06 5.32 -19.20
N GLU A 211 -13.38 5.28 -19.09
CA GLU A 211 -14.14 5.45 -17.85
C GLU A 211 -14.72 4.09 -17.48
N PHE A 212 -14.28 3.51 -16.37
CA PHE A 212 -14.82 2.28 -15.80
C PHE A 212 -15.79 2.63 -14.69
N PHE A 213 -17.04 2.23 -14.84
CA PHE A 213 -18.14 2.68 -13.97
C PHE A 213 -18.11 2.05 -12.59
N ARG A 214 -17.68 0.80 -12.49
CA ARG A 214 -17.64 0.03 -11.25
C ARG A 214 -16.45 -0.91 -11.25
N CYS A 215 -15.60 -0.80 -10.26
CA CYS A 215 -14.38 -1.59 -10.11
C CYS A 215 -14.22 -2.11 -8.70
N VAL A 216 -13.55 -3.23 -8.58
CA VAL A 216 -13.04 -3.76 -7.31
C VAL A 216 -11.54 -3.99 -7.43
N SER A 217 -10.81 -3.77 -6.34
CA SER A 217 -9.39 -4.05 -6.26
C SER A 217 -9.15 -5.52 -5.90
N ASN A 218 -8.15 -6.15 -6.50
CA ASN A 218 -7.83 -7.55 -6.26
C ASN A 218 -6.38 -7.77 -5.83
N LYS A 219 -5.48 -6.82 -6.09
CA LYS A 219 -4.08 -6.94 -5.70
C LYS A 219 -3.46 -5.57 -5.44
N LEU A 220 -2.72 -5.50 -4.36
CA LEU A 220 -1.79 -4.42 -4.05
C LEU A 220 -0.47 -5.06 -3.64
N ALA A 221 0.61 -4.77 -4.36
CA ALA A 221 1.92 -5.32 -4.09
C ALA A 221 2.92 -4.20 -3.82
N PHE A 222 3.70 -4.36 -2.76
CA PHE A 222 4.84 -3.51 -2.43
C PHE A 222 6.10 -4.35 -2.63
N SER A 223 7.07 -3.78 -3.35
CA SER A 223 8.39 -4.39 -3.52
C SER A 223 9.44 -3.39 -3.11
N SER A 224 10.42 -3.82 -2.33
CA SER A 224 11.52 -2.97 -1.90
C SER A 224 12.82 -3.49 -2.45
N LYS A 225 13.65 -2.62 -3.03
CA LYS A 225 14.98 -2.90 -3.52
C LYS A 225 15.96 -1.90 -2.95
N GLN A 226 17.21 -2.33 -2.75
CA GLN A 226 18.22 -1.47 -2.15
C GLN A 226 18.66 -0.32 -3.07
N ASP A 227 18.69 -0.56 -4.39
CA ASP A 227 19.28 0.35 -5.37
C ASP A 227 18.26 0.94 -6.36
N ASP A 228 16.95 0.86 -6.06
CA ASP A 228 15.89 1.31 -6.96
C ASP A 228 14.70 1.86 -6.18
N TYR A 229 13.86 2.63 -6.87
CA TYR A 229 12.60 3.11 -6.29
C TYR A 229 11.60 1.97 -6.09
N ASP A 230 10.89 2.01 -4.97
CA ASP A 230 9.70 1.19 -4.80
C ASP A 230 8.61 1.66 -5.75
N LEU A 231 8.13 0.73 -6.58
CA LEU A 231 7.04 0.97 -7.52
C LEU A 231 5.86 0.05 -7.16
N PRO A 232 5.00 0.46 -6.25
CA PRO A 232 3.81 -0.32 -5.90
C PRO A 232 2.95 -0.64 -7.12
N GLU A 233 2.49 -1.88 -7.18
CA GLU A 233 1.58 -2.37 -8.19
C GLU A 233 0.17 -2.44 -7.61
N PHE A 234 -0.78 -1.89 -8.35
CA PHE A 234 -2.20 -1.93 -8.04
C PHE A 234 -2.96 -2.58 -9.19
N GLU A 235 -3.71 -3.63 -8.90
CA GLU A 235 -4.56 -4.30 -9.87
C GLU A 235 -6.02 -4.19 -9.45
N PHE A 236 -6.88 -3.95 -10.44
CA PHE A 236 -8.32 -3.87 -10.23
C PHE A 236 -9.07 -4.47 -11.42
N GLN A 237 -10.31 -4.86 -11.14
CA GLN A 237 -11.18 -5.51 -12.11
C GLN A 237 -12.46 -4.71 -12.27
N PRO A 238 -12.73 -4.16 -13.46
CA PRO A 238 -14.01 -3.60 -13.80
C PRO A 238 -15.13 -4.65 -13.86
N MET A 239 -16.31 -4.24 -13.42
CA MET A 239 -17.55 -5.03 -13.43
C MET A 239 -18.68 -4.23 -14.10
N ALA A 240 -19.76 -4.90 -14.42
CA ALA A 240 -20.99 -4.21 -14.83
C ALA A 240 -21.58 -3.43 -13.63
N ASP A 241 -22.02 -2.21 -13.90
CA ASP A 241 -22.82 -1.44 -12.96
C ASP A 241 -24.30 -1.90 -12.96
N ASP A 242 -25.13 -1.29 -12.14
CA ASP A 242 -26.56 -1.64 -12.02
C ASP A 242 -27.37 -1.37 -13.31
N LEU A 243 -26.81 -0.62 -14.25
CA LEU A 243 -27.38 -0.36 -15.58
C LEU A 243 -26.81 -1.31 -16.66
N GLY A 244 -25.96 -2.27 -16.28
CA GLY A 244 -25.33 -3.21 -17.19
C GLY A 244 -24.15 -2.62 -18.00
N ARG A 245 -23.67 -1.42 -17.67
CA ARG A 245 -22.53 -0.78 -18.32
C ARG A 245 -21.24 -1.22 -17.64
N VAL A 246 -20.16 -1.42 -18.42
CA VAL A 246 -18.86 -1.80 -17.88
C VAL A 246 -17.86 -0.65 -18.00
N PHE A 247 -17.70 -0.14 -19.20
CA PHE A 247 -16.82 0.99 -19.47
C PHE A 247 -17.28 1.81 -20.68
N LYS A 248 -16.83 3.06 -20.72
CA LYS A 248 -16.93 3.95 -21.87
C LYS A 248 -15.53 4.27 -22.34
N TRP A 249 -15.33 4.33 -23.63
CA TRP A 249 -14.08 4.81 -24.22
C TRP A 249 -14.31 6.07 -25.05
N THR A 250 -13.30 6.93 -25.11
CA THR A 250 -13.35 8.19 -25.87
C THR A 250 -12.01 8.40 -26.57
N THR A 251 -12.04 8.82 -27.80
CA THR A 251 -10.85 9.16 -28.60
C THR A 251 -11.10 10.43 -29.38
N SER A 252 -10.04 11.20 -29.66
CA SER A 252 -10.05 12.42 -30.45
C SER A 252 -9.45 12.23 -31.84
N GLU A 253 -9.83 11.22 -32.56
CA GLU A 253 -9.36 10.95 -33.93
C GLU A 253 -9.45 12.17 -34.87
#